data_51ac42fd36b605c8227e7e6242876f6c
#
_entry.id   51ac42fd36b605c8227e7e6242876f6c
#
_cell.length_a   1.000
_cell.length_b   1.000
_cell.length_c   1.000
_cell.angle_alpha   90.00
_cell.angle_beta   90.00
_cell.angle_gamma   90.00
#
_symmetry.space_group_name_H-M   'P 1'
#
loop_
_entity.id
_entity.type
_entity.pdbx_description
1 polymer ?
#
loop_
_entity_poly.entity_id
_entity_poly.type
_entity_poly.pdbx_seq_one_letter_code
_entity_poly.pdbx_strand_id
1 'polypeptide(L)'
;FPVGRDEALGQEWLLHCPGAVALARNNDPNSGGTEIYIVLDAQRYLDRNLTVFGRVIDGMEHVQAFKRGDRAISNGVIQAPEQGEEILGLTIVADLPEDQRPVWRTMTSEGEPFAEHKRALRVRESEFFYRKPPEVLDICSFNTPAERVAAAD
;
A
#
# COMPACT_ATOMS: atom_id res chain seq x y z
N PHE A 1 -0.85 8.68 -1.21
CA PHE A 1 0.30 7.80 -1.46
C PHE A 1 1.58 8.42 -0.88
N PRO A 2 2.44 7.62 -0.22
CA PRO A 2 3.80 8.04 0.05
C PRO A 2 4.57 8.24 -1.25
N VAL A 3 5.22 9.40 -1.40
CA VAL A 3 5.94 9.80 -2.62
C VAL A 3 7.40 10.09 -2.27
N GLY A 4 8.30 9.51 -3.05
CA GLY A 4 9.71 9.90 -3.08
C GLY A 4 9.94 11.00 -4.10
N ARG A 5 10.89 11.91 -3.83
CA ARG A 5 11.24 13.03 -4.69
C ARG A 5 12.74 13.13 -4.88
N ASP A 6 13.11 13.48 -6.07
CA ASP A 6 14.44 13.96 -6.42
C ASP A 6 14.29 15.34 -7.06
N GLU A 7 14.51 16.38 -6.27
CA GLU A 7 14.31 17.77 -6.72
C GLU A 7 15.33 18.15 -7.80
N ALA A 8 16.53 17.61 -7.74
CA ALA A 8 17.58 17.91 -8.71
C ALA A 8 17.23 17.36 -10.11
N LEU A 9 16.54 16.23 -10.17
CA LEU A 9 16.09 15.61 -11.42
C LEU A 9 14.64 15.96 -11.76
N GLY A 10 13.92 16.66 -10.89
CA GLY A 10 12.49 16.94 -11.06
C GLY A 10 11.63 15.68 -11.15
N GLN A 11 12.01 14.62 -10.45
CA GLN A 11 11.35 13.32 -10.50
C GLN A 11 10.59 13.02 -9.22
N GLU A 12 9.42 12.43 -9.38
CA GLU A 12 8.62 11.88 -8.28
C GLU A 12 8.26 10.43 -8.60
N TRP A 13 8.15 9.60 -7.55
CA TRP A 13 7.73 8.20 -7.69
C TRP A 13 6.95 7.73 -6.48
N LEU A 14 6.06 6.78 -6.69
CA LEU A 14 5.33 6.12 -5.61
C LEU A 14 6.25 5.12 -4.91
N LEU A 15 6.14 5.05 -3.58
CA LEU A 15 7.02 4.24 -2.75
C LEU A 15 6.44 2.84 -2.50
N HIS A 16 7.33 1.84 -2.45
CA HIS A 16 6.98 0.47 -2.05
C HIS A 16 6.81 0.38 -0.52
N CYS A 17 5.79 1.07 -0.02
CA CYS A 17 5.35 0.97 1.36
C CYS A 17 4.27 -0.12 1.51
N PRO A 18 3.99 -0.62 2.73
CA PRO A 18 2.95 -1.62 2.96
C PRO A 18 1.61 -1.23 2.32
N GLY A 19 0.98 -2.18 1.65
CA GLY A 19 -0.26 -1.98 0.90
C GLY A 19 -0.07 -1.40 -0.51
N ALA A 20 1.13 -1.00 -0.93
CA ALA A 20 1.35 -0.62 -2.32
C ALA A 20 1.06 -1.79 -3.26
N VAL A 21 0.41 -1.51 -4.39
CA VAL A 21 0.11 -2.46 -5.46
C VAL A 21 0.99 -2.10 -6.66
N ALA A 22 1.76 -3.06 -7.14
CA ALA A 22 2.75 -2.83 -8.16
C ALA A 22 2.79 -3.94 -9.22
N LEU A 23 3.39 -3.65 -10.37
CA LEU A 23 3.60 -4.59 -11.44
C LEU A 23 4.95 -5.31 -11.26
N ALA A 24 4.91 -6.63 -11.31
CA ALA A 24 6.12 -7.43 -11.47
C ALA A 24 6.61 -7.38 -12.92
N ARG A 25 7.89 -7.62 -13.13
CA ARG A 25 8.54 -7.66 -14.45
C ARG A 25 9.75 -8.59 -14.47
N ASN A 26 10.18 -8.95 -15.66
CA ASN A 26 11.45 -9.61 -15.92
C ASN A 26 12.62 -8.59 -15.92
N ASN A 27 13.78 -9.00 -16.40
CA ASN A 27 14.96 -8.13 -16.51
C ASN A 27 14.76 -6.93 -17.46
N ASP A 28 13.93 -7.10 -18.50
CA ASP A 28 13.56 -6.00 -19.37
C ASP A 28 12.66 -5.01 -18.61
N PRO A 29 13.02 -3.72 -18.50
CA PRO A 29 12.23 -2.72 -17.79
C PRO A 29 10.82 -2.52 -18.37
N ASN A 30 10.60 -2.89 -19.62
CA ASN A 30 9.31 -2.76 -20.31
C ASN A 30 8.46 -4.04 -20.28
N SER A 31 8.87 -5.06 -19.52
CA SER A 31 8.17 -6.36 -19.46
C SER A 31 7.09 -6.43 -18.35
N GLY A 32 6.78 -5.34 -17.66
CA GLY A 32 5.67 -5.26 -16.71
C GLY A 32 4.32 -5.53 -17.42
N GLY A 33 3.53 -6.46 -16.88
CA GLY A 33 2.32 -6.91 -17.58
C GLY A 33 1.23 -7.42 -16.64
N THR A 34 1.00 -8.71 -16.66
CA THR A 34 -0.13 -9.36 -16.00
C THR A 34 0.10 -9.74 -14.54
N GLU A 35 1.35 -9.72 -14.09
CA GLU A 35 1.67 -10.09 -12.71
C GLU A 35 1.69 -8.85 -11.81
N ILE A 36 0.80 -8.85 -10.83
CA ILE A 36 0.75 -7.83 -9.79
C ILE A 36 1.18 -8.40 -8.45
N TYR A 37 1.69 -7.55 -7.59
CA TYR A 37 1.95 -7.90 -6.20
C TYR A 37 1.52 -6.80 -5.24
N ILE A 38 1.24 -7.19 -4.00
CA ILE A 38 0.91 -6.27 -2.90
C ILE A 38 2.06 -6.30 -1.90
N VAL A 39 2.58 -5.14 -1.58
CA VAL A 39 3.69 -4.97 -0.64
C VAL A 39 3.20 -5.21 0.79
N LEU A 40 3.76 -6.21 1.47
CA LEU A 40 3.38 -6.57 2.84
C LEU A 40 4.21 -5.79 3.87
N ASP A 41 5.47 -5.50 3.54
CA ASP A 41 6.40 -4.74 4.35
C ASP A 41 7.23 -3.81 3.45
N ALA A 42 7.79 -2.74 3.99
CA ALA A 42 8.50 -1.73 3.20
C ALA A 42 9.65 -2.33 2.37
N GLN A 43 9.57 -2.21 1.05
CA GLN A 43 10.54 -2.73 0.08
C GLN A 43 11.18 -1.59 -0.74
N ARG A 44 11.77 -0.62 -0.04
CA ARG A 44 12.27 0.62 -0.62
C ARG A 44 13.36 0.43 -1.69
N TYR A 45 14.05 -0.71 -1.69
CA TYR A 45 15.02 -1.05 -2.73
C TYR A 45 14.40 -1.28 -4.12
N LEU A 46 13.08 -1.49 -4.17
CA LEU A 46 12.32 -1.62 -5.42
C LEU A 46 11.90 -0.26 -6.00
N ASP A 47 12.01 0.81 -5.22
CA ASP A 47 11.64 2.16 -5.66
C ASP A 47 12.38 2.54 -6.94
N ARG A 48 11.67 3.12 -7.91
CA ARG A 48 12.15 3.50 -9.24
C ARG A 48 12.52 2.32 -10.16
N ASN A 49 12.48 1.08 -9.68
CA ASN A 49 12.76 -0.12 -10.45
C ASN A 49 11.50 -0.85 -10.90
N LEU A 50 10.44 -0.79 -10.12
CA LEU A 50 9.15 -1.40 -10.40
C LEU A 50 8.04 -0.34 -10.28
N THR A 51 6.97 -0.55 -11.04
CA THR A 51 5.88 0.42 -11.15
C THR A 51 4.82 0.19 -10.09
N VAL A 52 4.77 1.06 -9.09
CA VAL A 52 3.62 1.15 -8.17
C VAL A 52 2.52 1.93 -8.88
N PHE A 53 1.32 1.38 -8.95
CA PHE A 53 0.17 2.00 -9.61
C PHE A 53 -1.07 2.12 -8.74
N GLY A 54 -1.08 1.48 -7.57
CA GLY A 54 -2.23 1.44 -6.69
C GLY A 54 -1.84 1.20 -5.23
N ARG A 55 -2.87 1.21 -4.38
CA ARG A 55 -2.74 0.91 -2.96
C ARG A 55 -4.00 0.24 -2.43
N VAL A 56 -3.83 -0.76 -1.58
CA VAL A 56 -4.90 -1.31 -0.76
C VAL A 56 -5.40 -0.24 0.21
N ILE A 57 -6.68 0.07 0.17
CA ILE A 57 -7.33 1.04 1.06
C ILE A 57 -8.20 0.37 2.12
N ASP A 58 -8.53 -0.91 1.94
CA ASP A 58 -9.32 -1.73 2.85
C ASP A 58 -8.96 -3.21 2.66
N GLY A 59 -9.14 -4.04 3.70
CA GLY A 59 -8.90 -5.49 3.63
C GLY A 59 -7.43 -5.92 3.66
N MET A 60 -6.50 -5.07 4.09
CA MET A 60 -5.07 -5.43 4.17
C MET A 60 -4.83 -6.58 5.15
N GLU A 61 -5.65 -6.73 6.18
CA GLU A 61 -5.62 -7.85 7.12
C GLU A 61 -5.88 -9.20 6.43
N HIS A 62 -6.73 -9.23 5.41
CA HIS A 62 -6.96 -10.43 4.60
C HIS A 62 -5.74 -10.76 3.76
N VAL A 63 -5.14 -9.75 3.13
CA VAL A 63 -3.91 -9.92 2.35
C VAL A 63 -2.76 -10.45 3.22
N GLN A 64 -2.66 -9.95 4.45
CA GLN A 64 -1.65 -10.42 5.41
C GLN A 64 -1.89 -11.85 5.88
N ALA A 65 -3.13 -12.32 5.87
CA ALA A 65 -3.51 -13.68 6.27
C ALA A 65 -3.33 -14.72 5.16
N PHE A 66 -3.07 -14.32 3.93
CA PHE A 66 -2.89 -15.25 2.80
C PHE A 66 -1.78 -16.26 3.08
N LYS A 67 -2.01 -17.50 2.64
CA LYS A 67 -1.02 -18.57 2.67
C LYS A 67 0.26 -18.12 1.96
N ARG A 68 1.39 -18.49 2.53
CA ARG A 68 2.73 -18.22 1.98
C ARG A 68 3.52 -19.50 1.89
N GLY A 69 4.35 -19.60 0.88
CA GLY A 69 5.33 -20.67 0.76
C GLY A 69 6.49 -20.51 1.77
N ASP A 70 7.25 -21.56 1.95
CA ASP A 70 8.46 -21.52 2.76
C ASP A 70 9.53 -20.64 2.10
N ARG A 71 10.02 -19.64 2.83
CA ARG A 71 11.06 -18.73 2.34
C ARG A 71 12.38 -19.43 2.01
N ALA A 72 12.65 -20.57 2.65
CA ALA A 72 13.83 -21.39 2.34
C ALA A 72 13.67 -22.15 1.02
N ILE A 73 12.44 -22.27 0.54
CA ILE A 73 12.10 -22.95 -0.72
C ILE A 73 11.54 -21.90 -1.69
N SER A 74 12.17 -21.74 -2.84
CA SER A 74 11.72 -20.83 -3.90
C SER A 74 11.36 -19.41 -3.43
N ASN A 75 12.08 -18.88 -2.44
CA ASN A 75 11.87 -17.55 -1.86
C ASN A 75 10.44 -17.31 -1.30
N GLY A 76 9.77 -18.36 -0.87
CA GLY A 76 8.42 -18.27 -0.32
C GLY A 76 7.30 -18.36 -1.37
N VAL A 77 7.62 -18.64 -2.61
CA VAL A 77 6.62 -18.94 -3.64
C VAL A 77 6.04 -20.34 -3.38
N ILE A 78 4.72 -20.42 -3.35
CA ILE A 78 3.99 -21.70 -3.20
C ILE A 78 4.24 -22.53 -4.46
N GLN A 79 4.74 -23.75 -4.29
CA GLN A 79 5.07 -24.64 -5.39
C GLN A 79 4.03 -25.73 -5.55
N ALA A 80 3.80 -26.16 -6.78
CA ALA A 80 2.95 -27.33 -7.05
C ALA A 80 3.42 -28.56 -6.26
N PRO A 81 2.54 -29.43 -5.77
CA PRO A 81 1.08 -29.41 -5.97
C PRO A 81 0.29 -28.46 -5.07
N GLU A 82 0.92 -27.74 -4.17
CA GLU A 82 0.24 -26.79 -3.32
C GLU A 82 -0.27 -25.60 -4.12
N GLN A 83 -1.40 -25.05 -3.68
CA GLN A 83 -2.03 -23.89 -4.29
C GLN A 83 -2.12 -22.75 -3.26
N GLY A 84 -1.99 -21.52 -3.73
CA GLY A 84 -2.28 -20.32 -2.95
C GLY A 84 -3.78 -20.10 -2.80
N GLU A 85 -4.14 -18.91 -2.34
CA GLU A 85 -5.54 -18.50 -2.25
C GLU A 85 -6.13 -18.28 -3.65
N GLU A 86 -7.39 -18.72 -3.82
CA GLU A 86 -8.12 -18.54 -5.07
C GLU A 86 -8.66 -17.10 -5.16
N ILE A 87 -8.47 -16.46 -6.32
CA ILE A 87 -9.11 -15.19 -6.65
C ILE A 87 -10.48 -15.49 -7.25
N LEU A 88 -11.55 -15.31 -6.47
CA LEU A 88 -12.91 -15.59 -6.89
C LEU A 88 -13.48 -14.55 -7.87
N GLY A 89 -12.92 -13.36 -7.87
CA GLY A 89 -13.35 -12.28 -8.77
C GLY A 89 -12.49 -11.05 -8.68
N LEU A 90 -12.46 -10.30 -9.75
CA LEU A 90 -11.83 -8.98 -9.85
C LEU A 90 -12.80 -8.06 -10.59
N THR A 91 -13.14 -6.93 -9.97
CA THR A 91 -14.06 -5.96 -10.57
C THR A 91 -13.42 -4.57 -10.60
N ILE A 92 -13.47 -3.95 -11.76
CA ILE A 92 -13.09 -2.55 -11.92
C ILE A 92 -14.31 -1.70 -11.57
N VAL A 93 -14.23 -0.94 -10.49
CA VAL A 93 -15.37 -0.16 -9.96
C VAL A 93 -15.90 0.83 -11.00
N ALA A 94 -15.05 1.39 -11.85
CA ALA A 94 -15.46 2.30 -12.91
C ALA A 94 -16.41 1.65 -13.95
N ASP A 95 -16.33 0.33 -14.10
CA ASP A 95 -17.17 -0.43 -15.03
C ASP A 95 -18.54 -0.81 -14.44
N LEU A 96 -18.71 -0.63 -13.12
CA LEU A 96 -20.00 -0.85 -12.46
C LEU A 96 -21.00 0.26 -12.77
N PRO A 97 -22.31 -0.03 -12.77
CA PRO A 97 -23.35 0.98 -12.69
C PRO A 97 -23.13 1.92 -11.50
N GLU A 98 -23.47 3.19 -11.65
CA GLU A 98 -23.16 4.23 -10.66
C GLU A 98 -23.74 3.92 -9.27
N ASP A 99 -24.95 3.37 -9.23
CA ASP A 99 -25.65 2.95 -8.01
C ASP A 99 -25.02 1.74 -7.30
N GLN A 100 -24.16 1.00 -7.98
CA GLN A 100 -23.44 -0.16 -7.43
C GLN A 100 -22.01 0.16 -7.04
N ARG A 101 -21.52 1.37 -7.32
CA ARG A 101 -20.14 1.76 -6.99
C ARG A 101 -20.00 2.02 -5.50
N PRO A 102 -19.03 1.36 -4.82
CA PRO A 102 -18.74 1.69 -3.43
C PRO A 102 -18.21 3.12 -3.33
N VAL A 103 -18.71 3.88 -2.39
CA VAL A 103 -18.26 5.24 -2.10
C VAL A 103 -17.25 5.21 -0.98
N TRP A 104 -16.15 5.90 -1.18
CA TRP A 104 -15.07 6.02 -0.20
C TRP A 104 -14.83 7.48 0.17
N ARG A 105 -14.64 7.72 1.44
CA ARG A 105 -14.16 8.98 1.97
C ARG A 105 -12.69 8.83 2.32
N THR A 106 -11.84 9.67 1.77
CA THR A 106 -10.41 9.69 2.07
C THR A 106 -10.01 11.06 2.57
N MET A 107 -9.01 11.12 3.45
CA MET A 107 -8.43 12.39 3.85
C MET A 107 -7.65 12.99 2.68
N THR A 108 -7.87 14.26 2.41
CA THR A 108 -7.05 14.99 1.42
C THR A 108 -5.63 15.17 1.95
N SER A 109 -4.64 15.13 1.06
CA SER A 109 -3.22 15.32 1.42
C SER A 109 -2.84 16.79 1.62
N GLU A 110 -3.81 17.68 1.62
CA GLU A 110 -3.63 19.13 1.75
C GLU A 110 -4.46 19.68 2.92
N GLY A 111 -4.02 20.81 3.46
CA GLY A 111 -4.72 21.52 4.51
C GLY A 111 -4.36 21.09 5.94
N GLU A 112 -4.96 21.81 6.90
CA GLU A 112 -4.67 21.66 8.33
C GLU A 112 -5.01 20.27 8.89
N PRO A 113 -6.12 19.60 8.53
CA PRO A 113 -6.42 18.27 9.04
C PRO A 113 -5.32 17.25 8.74
N PHE A 114 -4.74 17.31 7.55
CA PHE A 114 -3.63 16.43 7.16
C PHE A 114 -2.34 16.78 7.89
N ALA A 115 -2.04 18.07 8.06
CA ALA A 115 -0.90 18.52 8.82
C ALA A 115 -0.99 18.11 10.30
N GLU A 116 -2.18 18.19 10.87
CA GLU A 116 -2.47 17.78 12.24
C GLU A 116 -2.38 16.27 12.43
N HIS A 117 -2.89 15.49 11.49
CA HIS A 117 -2.75 14.04 11.48
C HIS A 117 -1.26 13.62 11.43
N LYS A 118 -0.47 14.25 10.56
CA LYS A 118 0.99 14.01 10.51
C LYS A 118 1.67 14.37 11.82
N ARG A 119 1.28 15.48 12.45
CA ARG A 119 1.83 15.90 13.72
C ARG A 119 1.51 14.90 14.83
N ALA A 120 0.26 14.45 14.91
CA ALA A 120 -0.17 13.46 15.91
C ALA A 120 0.58 12.14 15.80
N LEU A 121 0.88 11.69 14.59
CA LEU A 121 1.67 10.47 14.36
C LEU A 121 3.17 10.67 14.67
N ARG A 122 3.68 11.88 14.53
CA ARG A 122 5.09 12.23 14.78
C ARG A 122 5.37 12.45 16.25
N VAL A 123 4.49 13.19 16.92
CA VAL A 123 4.63 13.59 18.32
C VAL A 123 3.85 12.60 19.18
N ARG A 124 4.56 11.67 19.79
CA ARG A 124 3.96 10.60 20.61
C ARG A 124 4.05 11.00 22.08
N GLU A 125 3.04 11.71 22.56
CA GLU A 125 2.91 12.10 23.97
C GLU A 125 2.03 11.06 24.69
N SER A 126 2.65 10.18 25.46
CA SER A 126 1.94 9.20 26.28
C SER A 126 2.81 8.84 27.47
N GLU A 127 2.20 8.70 28.64
CA GLU A 127 2.85 8.20 29.87
C GLU A 127 3.40 6.78 29.71
N PHE A 128 2.95 6.04 28.69
CA PHE A 128 3.50 4.72 28.33
C PHE A 128 4.99 4.80 27.99
N PHE A 129 5.46 5.93 27.44
CA PHE A 129 6.86 6.02 26.99
C PHE A 129 7.78 6.43 28.13
N TYR A 130 8.51 5.49 28.68
CA TYR A 130 9.57 5.75 29.66
C TYR A 130 10.65 6.73 29.12
N ARG A 131 10.93 6.67 27.83
CA ARG A 131 11.75 7.64 27.13
C ARG A 131 10.94 8.20 25.97
N LYS A 132 10.87 9.53 25.85
CA LYS A 132 10.17 10.18 24.76
C LYS A 132 10.74 9.69 23.42
N PRO A 133 9.93 9.11 22.51
CA PRO A 133 10.38 8.72 21.20
C PRO A 133 10.85 9.93 20.39
N PRO A 134 11.79 9.78 19.45
CA PRO A 134 12.15 10.86 18.54
C PRO A 134 10.94 11.28 17.71
N GLU A 135 10.81 12.57 17.45
CA GLU A 135 9.72 13.15 16.65
C GLU A 135 9.95 12.90 15.15
N VAL A 136 10.08 11.61 14.80
CA VAL A 136 10.29 11.13 13.44
C VAL A 136 9.07 10.34 12.99
N LEU A 137 8.63 10.56 11.77
CA LEU A 137 7.62 9.76 11.12
C LEU A 137 8.26 9.06 9.92
N ASP A 138 8.35 7.74 9.99
CA ASP A 138 8.71 6.94 8.82
C ASP A 138 7.63 7.06 7.76
N ILE A 139 8.04 7.35 6.53
CA ILE A 139 7.10 7.61 5.43
C ILE A 139 6.22 6.40 5.11
N CYS A 140 6.72 5.19 5.33
CA CYS A 140 5.97 3.96 5.12
C CYS A 140 5.02 3.62 6.28
N SER A 141 5.21 4.24 7.44
CA SER A 141 4.30 4.12 8.59
C SER A 141 3.12 5.09 8.51
N PHE A 142 3.10 5.97 7.50
CA PHE A 142 2.02 6.92 7.32
C PHE A 142 0.91 6.32 6.46
N ASN A 143 -0.26 6.11 7.08
CA ASN A 143 -1.47 5.70 6.40
C ASN A 143 -2.45 6.86 6.32
N THR A 144 -2.88 7.19 5.11
CA THR A 144 -3.99 8.11 4.91
C THR A 144 -5.29 7.36 5.25
N PRO A 145 -6.08 7.86 6.19
CA PRO A 145 -7.36 7.24 6.53
C PRO A 145 -8.26 7.14 5.31
N ALA A 146 -8.89 5.97 5.14
CA ALA A 146 -9.92 5.72 4.16
C ALA A 146 -11.10 5.03 4.86
N GLU A 147 -12.30 5.45 4.56
CA GLU A 147 -13.53 4.94 5.16
C GLU A 147 -14.55 4.65 4.06
N ARG A 148 -15.13 3.47 4.09
CA ARG A 148 -16.24 3.14 3.20
C ARG A 148 -17.51 3.82 3.71
N VAL A 149 -18.13 4.62 2.88
CA VAL A 149 -19.41 5.24 3.20
C VAL A 149 -20.50 4.19 3.03
N ALA A 150 -21.29 3.96 4.08
CA ALA A 150 -22.46 3.10 3.95
C ALA A 150 -23.42 3.68 2.90
N ALA A 151 -24.02 2.80 2.09
CA ALA A 151 -25.12 3.23 1.24
C ALA A 151 -26.21 3.86 2.13
N ALA A 152 -26.70 5.02 1.74
CA ALA A 152 -27.89 5.56 2.40
C ALA A 152 -29.07 4.62 2.11
N ASP A 153 -29.73 4.16 3.18
CA ASP A 153 -30.96 3.36 3.10
C ASP A 153 -32.09 4.12 2.40
#